data_f4e4f2a0d90ed41a257141c594836ba6
#
_entry.id   f4e4f2a0d90ed41a257141c594836ba6
#
_cell.length_a   1.000
_cell.length_b   1.000
_cell.length_c   1.000
_cell.angle_alpha   90.00
_cell.angle_beta   90.00
_cell.angle_gamma   90.00
#
_symmetry.space_group_name_H-M   'P 1'
#
loop_
_entity.id
_entity.type
_entity.pdbx_description
1 polymer ?
#
loop_
_entity_poly.entity_id
_entity_poly.type
_entity_poly.pdbx_seq_one_letter_code
_entity_poly.pdbx_strand_id
1 'polypeptide(L)'
;MNLFHYSFLINSYSKMVEVGRSLQEIITSTPGISSIFITDRDGVPIASSGTETRSRQALVQSYQMTMEPASKLDMGPQKYAFFYYDQRQVAVITVHPMVIFIVASPDTNSGVLMSMGERMEPLLQQLEKIIGDLP
;
A
#
# COMPACT_ATOMS: atom_id res chain seq x y z
N MET A 1 31.71 -6.63 6.44
CA MET A 1 30.65 -5.69 6.91
C MET A 1 31.13 -5.07 8.21
N ASN A 2 31.17 -3.74 8.30
CA ASN A 2 31.56 -3.09 9.53
C ASN A 2 30.35 -2.90 10.46
N LEU A 3 30.62 -2.55 11.72
CA LEU A 3 29.57 -2.34 12.74
C LEU A 3 28.59 -1.24 12.35
N PHE A 4 29.05 -0.24 11.65
CA PHE A 4 28.25 0.89 11.21
C PHE A 4 27.16 0.44 10.23
N HIS A 5 27.55 -0.34 9.24
CA HIS A 5 26.62 -0.88 8.24
C HIS A 5 25.62 -1.84 8.86
N TYR A 6 26.07 -2.65 9.80
CA TYR A 6 25.23 -3.60 10.53
C TYR A 6 24.15 -2.87 11.36
N SER A 7 24.55 -1.82 12.08
CA SER A 7 23.62 -1.01 12.87
C SER A 7 22.57 -0.35 11.98
N PHE A 8 22.96 0.12 10.80
CA PHE A 8 22.05 0.74 9.85
C PHE A 8 20.98 -0.27 9.38
N LEU A 9 21.39 -1.49 9.04
CA LEU A 9 20.45 -2.53 8.60
C LEU A 9 19.47 -2.91 9.69
N ILE A 10 19.92 -3.05 10.93
CA ILE A 10 19.05 -3.35 12.07
C ILE A 10 18.02 -2.25 12.27
N ASN A 11 18.44 -0.99 12.21
CA ASN A 11 17.56 0.15 12.37
C ASN A 11 16.49 0.20 11.28
N SER A 12 16.88 -0.03 10.02
CA SER A 12 15.94 -0.09 8.89
C SER A 12 14.94 -1.22 9.04
N TYR A 13 15.39 -2.40 9.47
CA TYR A 13 14.50 -3.53 9.74
C TYR A 13 13.47 -3.21 10.82
N SER A 14 13.91 -2.60 11.92
CA SER A 14 13.01 -2.22 13.02
C SER A 14 11.95 -1.23 12.55
N LYS A 15 12.31 -0.27 11.73
CA LYS A 15 11.37 0.70 11.17
C LYS A 15 10.35 0.01 10.24
N MET A 16 10.78 -0.95 9.44
CA MET A 16 9.87 -1.70 8.56
C MET A 16 8.89 -2.54 9.36
N VAL A 17 9.31 -3.11 10.48
CA VAL A 17 8.40 -3.84 11.38
C VAL A 17 7.33 -2.89 11.93
N GLU A 18 7.70 -1.68 12.31
CA GLU A 18 6.74 -0.67 12.77
C GLU A 18 5.73 -0.30 11.68
N VAL A 19 6.17 -0.19 10.44
CA VAL A 19 5.29 0.09 9.30
C VAL A 19 4.24 -1.02 9.16
N GLY A 20 4.66 -2.28 9.20
CA GLY A 20 3.74 -3.42 9.15
C GLY A 20 2.71 -3.39 10.26
N ARG A 21 3.12 -3.03 11.47
CA ARG A 21 2.22 -2.88 12.61
C ARG A 21 1.21 -1.75 12.39
N SER A 22 1.66 -0.62 11.88
CA SER A 22 0.80 0.51 11.58
C SER A 22 -0.24 0.17 10.51
N LEU A 23 0.16 -0.57 9.48
CA LEU A 23 -0.77 -1.06 8.47
C LEU A 23 -1.82 -1.97 9.07
N GLN A 24 -1.41 -2.88 9.97
CA GLN A 24 -2.34 -3.79 10.63
C GLN A 24 -3.34 -3.02 11.51
N GLU A 25 -2.90 -1.99 12.19
CA GLU A 25 -3.79 -1.13 12.98
C GLU A 25 -4.83 -0.43 12.11
N ILE A 26 -4.42 0.05 10.96
CA ILE A 26 -5.35 0.68 10.00
C ILE A 26 -6.39 -0.34 9.53
N ILE A 27 -5.97 -1.54 9.17
CA ILE A 27 -6.87 -2.62 8.75
C ILE A 27 -7.87 -2.93 9.86
N THR A 28 -7.39 -3.10 11.08
CA THR A 28 -8.23 -3.46 12.22
C THR A 28 -9.24 -2.37 12.55
N SER A 29 -8.87 -1.11 12.38
CA SER A 29 -9.72 0.04 12.73
C SER A 29 -10.67 0.47 11.61
N THR A 30 -10.58 -0.14 10.42
CA THR A 30 -11.39 0.26 9.28
C THR A 30 -12.22 -0.92 8.79
N PRO A 31 -13.53 -0.99 9.13
CA PRO A 31 -14.37 -2.12 8.72
C PRO A 31 -14.40 -2.27 7.20
N GLY A 32 -14.33 -3.52 6.76
CA GLY A 32 -14.37 -3.87 5.34
C GLY A 32 -13.00 -4.01 4.68
N ILE A 33 -11.95 -3.49 5.28
CA ILE A 33 -10.60 -3.61 4.75
C ILE A 33 -10.01 -4.96 5.19
N SER A 34 -9.52 -5.75 4.24
CA SER A 34 -8.93 -7.06 4.54
C SER A 34 -7.40 -7.04 4.44
N SER A 35 -6.84 -6.26 3.54
CA SER A 35 -5.38 -6.15 3.45
C SER A 35 -4.96 -4.87 2.77
N ILE A 36 -3.72 -4.47 3.05
CA ILE A 36 -3.06 -3.34 2.42
C ILE A 36 -1.66 -3.79 2.05
N PHE A 37 -1.25 -3.53 0.81
CA PHE A 37 0.13 -3.77 0.43
C PHE A 37 0.64 -2.64 -0.45
N ILE A 38 1.93 -2.38 -0.32
CA ILE A 38 2.60 -1.25 -0.94
C ILE A 38 3.75 -1.76 -1.79
N THR A 39 3.82 -1.28 -3.02
CA THR A 39 4.89 -1.63 -3.95
C THR A 39 5.57 -0.37 -4.46
N ASP A 40 6.70 -0.54 -5.14
CA ASP A 40 7.26 0.53 -5.96
C ASP A 40 6.56 0.53 -7.33
N ARG A 41 7.04 1.37 -8.24
CA ARG A 41 6.45 1.51 -9.58
C ARG A 41 6.59 0.26 -10.44
N ASP A 42 7.58 -0.56 -10.17
CA ASP A 42 7.84 -1.81 -10.91
C ASP A 42 7.12 -3.01 -10.30
N GLY A 43 6.35 -2.79 -9.25
CA GLY A 43 5.60 -3.84 -8.59
C GLY A 43 6.40 -4.59 -7.54
N VAL A 44 7.60 -4.12 -7.18
CA VAL A 44 8.42 -4.75 -6.15
C VAL A 44 7.79 -4.48 -4.78
N PRO A 45 7.51 -5.52 -3.98
CA PRO A 45 6.88 -5.34 -2.67
C PRO A 45 7.76 -4.53 -1.71
N ILE A 46 7.14 -3.58 -1.01
CA ILE A 46 7.80 -2.76 0.01
C ILE A 46 7.29 -3.14 1.39
N ALA A 47 5.97 -3.17 1.57
CA ALA A 47 5.36 -3.46 2.87
C ALA A 47 3.97 -4.04 2.64
N SER A 48 3.49 -4.82 3.61
CA SER A 48 2.14 -5.38 3.51
C SER A 48 1.65 -5.85 4.87
N SER A 49 0.32 -5.92 4.99
CA SER A 49 -0.35 -6.49 6.15
C SER A 49 -1.73 -6.97 5.74
N GLY A 50 -2.29 -7.91 6.50
CA GLY A 50 -3.62 -8.46 6.25
C GLY A 50 -3.59 -9.90 5.78
N THR A 51 -4.76 -10.39 5.34
CA THR A 51 -4.99 -11.80 5.04
C THR A 51 -4.85 -12.17 3.57
N GLU A 52 -4.90 -11.20 2.69
CA GLU A 52 -4.93 -11.42 1.24
C GLU A 52 -3.50 -11.57 0.70
N THR A 53 -2.98 -12.79 0.69
CA THR A 53 -1.59 -13.03 0.24
C THR A 53 -1.49 -13.66 -1.14
N ARG A 54 -2.50 -14.48 -1.54
CA ARG A 54 -2.40 -15.29 -2.76
C ARG A 54 -2.56 -14.51 -4.06
N SER A 55 -3.38 -13.47 -4.05
CA SER A 55 -3.70 -12.72 -5.26
C SER A 55 -2.91 -11.42 -5.39
N ARG A 56 -1.98 -11.20 -4.48
CA ARG A 56 -1.20 -9.96 -4.44
C ARG A 56 -0.47 -9.71 -5.76
N GLN A 57 0.24 -10.71 -6.23
CA GLN A 57 1.00 -10.62 -7.49
C GLN A 57 0.06 -10.44 -8.70
N ALA A 58 -1.06 -11.13 -8.71
CA ALA A 58 -2.05 -11.00 -9.78
C ALA A 58 -2.65 -9.59 -9.83
N LEU A 59 -2.92 -8.99 -8.67
CA LEU A 59 -3.44 -7.63 -8.60
C LEU A 59 -2.43 -6.61 -9.11
N VAL A 60 -1.17 -6.76 -8.73
CA VAL A 60 -0.10 -5.89 -9.21
C VAL A 60 0.04 -5.99 -10.72
N GLN A 61 0.02 -7.21 -11.28
CA GLN A 61 0.10 -7.42 -12.70
C GLN A 61 -1.10 -6.83 -13.43
N SER A 62 -2.30 -7.00 -12.89
CA SER A 62 -3.51 -6.42 -13.47
C SER A 62 -3.42 -4.90 -13.53
N TYR A 63 -2.92 -4.28 -12.49
CA TYR A 63 -2.72 -2.84 -12.47
C TYR A 63 -1.74 -2.38 -13.54
N GLN A 64 -0.63 -3.11 -13.69
CA GLN A 64 0.40 -2.75 -14.67
C GLN A 64 -0.05 -2.95 -16.12
N MET A 65 -0.89 -3.96 -16.36
CA MET A 65 -1.34 -4.32 -17.72
C MET A 65 -2.60 -3.61 -18.17
N THR A 66 -3.51 -3.29 -17.25
CA THR A 66 -4.83 -2.77 -17.59
C THR A 66 -5.18 -1.55 -16.76
N MET A 67 -4.73 -0.42 -17.23
CA MET A 67 -5.16 0.87 -16.65
C MET A 67 -6.55 1.28 -17.14
N GLU A 68 -7.04 0.69 -18.23
CA GLU A 68 -8.21 1.17 -18.95
C GLU A 68 -9.58 0.87 -18.32
N PRO A 69 -9.89 -0.32 -17.79
CA PRO A 69 -11.22 -0.53 -17.21
C PRO A 69 -11.39 0.03 -15.81
N ALA A 70 -10.38 0.64 -15.23
CA ALA A 70 -10.46 1.19 -13.89
C ALA A 70 -11.06 2.59 -13.89
N SER A 71 -11.91 2.88 -12.90
CA SER A 71 -12.36 4.24 -12.64
C SER A 71 -11.21 5.01 -11.99
N LYS A 72 -10.73 6.05 -12.67
CA LYS A 72 -9.60 6.84 -12.22
C LYS A 72 -10.06 8.18 -11.68
N LEU A 73 -9.40 8.65 -10.64
CA LEU A 73 -9.73 9.90 -9.99
C LEU A 73 -8.45 10.58 -9.52
N ASP A 74 -8.22 11.80 -10.01
CA ASP A 74 -7.09 12.62 -9.54
C ASP A 74 -7.55 13.45 -8.34
N MET A 75 -6.83 13.30 -7.23
CA MET A 75 -7.13 14.04 -6.00
C MET A 75 -5.83 14.63 -5.45
N GLY A 76 -5.55 15.87 -5.86
CA GLY A 76 -4.29 16.51 -5.47
C GLY A 76 -3.08 15.74 -6.01
N PRO A 77 -2.08 15.47 -5.16
CA PRO A 77 -0.89 14.73 -5.58
C PRO A 77 -1.13 13.22 -5.70
N GLN A 78 -2.29 12.73 -5.28
CA GLN A 78 -2.61 11.31 -5.28
C GLN A 78 -3.54 10.97 -6.43
N LYS A 79 -3.32 9.80 -7.02
CA LYS A 79 -4.17 9.26 -8.08
C LYS A 79 -4.81 7.97 -7.59
N TYR A 80 -6.12 7.86 -7.82
CA TYR A 80 -6.93 6.73 -7.37
C TYR A 80 -7.43 5.95 -8.57
N ALA A 81 -7.39 4.64 -8.48
CA ALA A 81 -8.03 3.73 -9.41
C ALA A 81 -8.79 2.68 -8.61
N PHE A 82 -10.00 2.34 -9.07
CA PHE A 82 -10.85 1.39 -8.37
C PHE A 82 -11.14 0.21 -9.30
N PHE A 83 -10.87 -1.00 -8.80
CA PHE A 83 -11.13 -2.24 -9.51
C PHE A 83 -12.21 -3.01 -8.74
N TYR A 84 -13.27 -3.41 -9.44
CA TYR A 84 -14.41 -4.08 -8.83
C TYR A 84 -14.44 -5.54 -9.26
N TYR A 85 -14.47 -6.42 -8.25
CA TYR A 85 -14.57 -7.86 -8.44
C TYR A 85 -15.82 -8.35 -7.71
N ASP A 86 -16.25 -9.59 -8.02
CA ASP A 86 -17.49 -10.16 -7.45
C ASP A 86 -17.44 -10.23 -5.92
N GLN A 87 -16.28 -10.56 -5.36
CA GLN A 87 -16.13 -10.81 -3.92
C GLN A 87 -15.29 -9.76 -3.21
N ARG A 88 -14.78 -8.76 -3.92
CA ARG A 88 -13.94 -7.73 -3.33
C ARG A 88 -13.83 -6.54 -4.26
N GLN A 89 -13.39 -5.43 -3.70
CA GLN A 89 -12.94 -4.29 -4.49
C GLN A 89 -11.51 -3.93 -4.08
N VAL A 90 -10.77 -3.35 -4.99
CA VAL A 90 -9.39 -2.96 -4.74
C VAL A 90 -9.24 -1.49 -5.11
N ALA A 91 -8.84 -0.69 -4.14
CA ALA A 91 -8.46 0.70 -4.38
C ALA A 91 -6.95 0.75 -4.58
N VAL A 92 -6.52 1.38 -5.65
CA VAL A 92 -5.09 1.56 -5.93
C VAL A 92 -4.80 3.05 -5.85
N ILE A 93 -3.91 3.43 -4.95
CA ILE A 93 -3.54 4.81 -4.74
C ILE A 93 -2.08 4.98 -5.16
N THR A 94 -1.86 5.82 -6.16
CA THR A 94 -0.51 6.12 -6.61
C THR A 94 -0.02 7.37 -5.91
N VAL A 95 1.00 7.21 -5.08
CA VAL A 95 1.69 8.31 -4.39
C VAL A 95 3.15 8.14 -4.72
N HIS A 96 3.57 8.76 -5.81
CA HIS A 96 4.94 8.60 -6.33
C HIS A 96 5.99 8.74 -5.22
N PRO A 97 6.95 7.80 -5.08
CA PRO A 97 7.25 6.67 -5.96
C PRO A 97 6.59 5.35 -5.60
N MET A 98 5.55 5.36 -4.79
CA MET A 98 4.90 4.16 -4.27
C MET A 98 3.51 3.97 -4.85
N VAL A 99 3.07 2.71 -4.87
CA VAL A 99 1.72 2.32 -5.26
C VAL A 99 1.12 1.52 -4.11
N ILE A 100 -0.07 1.92 -3.65
CA ILE A 100 -0.74 1.32 -2.51
C ILE A 100 -1.98 0.58 -2.99
N PHE A 101 -2.10 -0.68 -2.61
CA PHE A 101 -3.25 -1.53 -2.92
C PHE A 101 -4.02 -1.78 -1.63
N ILE A 102 -5.30 -1.42 -1.63
CA ILE A 102 -6.20 -1.63 -0.50
C ILE A 102 -7.28 -2.60 -0.95
N VAL A 103 -7.31 -3.79 -0.36
CA VAL A 103 -8.31 -4.82 -0.67
C VAL A 103 -9.42 -4.72 0.36
N ALA A 104 -10.65 -4.59 -0.13
CA ALA A 104 -11.82 -4.36 0.71
C ALA A 104 -12.99 -5.22 0.26
N SER A 105 -14.00 -5.36 1.12
CA SER A 105 -15.24 -6.01 0.77
C SER A 105 -15.99 -5.21 -0.31
N PRO A 106 -16.82 -5.86 -1.14
CA PRO A 106 -17.48 -5.17 -2.25
C PRO A 106 -18.41 -4.04 -1.82
N ASP A 107 -18.94 -4.11 -0.60
CA ASP A 107 -19.87 -3.12 -0.06
C ASP A 107 -19.19 -2.01 0.74
N THR A 108 -17.86 -2.00 0.80
CA THR A 108 -17.13 -0.93 1.47
C THR A 108 -17.34 0.38 0.72
N ASN A 109 -17.68 1.42 1.46
CA ASN A 109 -17.93 2.74 0.90
C ASN A 109 -16.67 3.31 0.24
N SER A 110 -16.81 3.78 -1.00
CA SER A 110 -15.67 4.33 -1.74
C SER A 110 -15.09 5.58 -1.08
N GLY A 111 -15.93 6.35 -0.37
CA GLY A 111 -15.45 7.49 0.41
C GLY A 111 -14.50 7.11 1.51
N VAL A 112 -14.75 5.96 2.16
CA VAL A 112 -13.82 5.40 3.17
C VAL A 112 -12.50 5.06 2.51
N LEU A 113 -12.54 4.40 1.36
CA LEU A 113 -11.32 4.04 0.63
C LEU A 113 -10.54 5.27 0.19
N MET A 114 -11.23 6.30 -0.28
CA MET A 114 -10.59 7.55 -0.68
C MET A 114 -9.93 8.27 0.51
N SER A 115 -10.53 8.19 1.69
CA SER A 115 -9.97 8.81 2.90
C SER A 115 -8.70 8.10 3.38
N MET A 116 -8.47 6.87 2.94
CA MET A 116 -7.29 6.10 3.34
C MET A 116 -5.99 6.77 2.91
N GLY A 117 -6.00 7.43 1.76
CA GLY A 117 -4.81 8.14 1.28
C GLY A 117 -4.31 9.17 2.27
N GLU A 118 -5.22 9.96 2.84
CA GLU A 118 -4.85 10.95 3.87
C GLU A 118 -4.42 10.28 5.17
N ARG A 119 -5.15 9.26 5.59
CA ARG A 119 -4.82 8.55 6.83
C ARG A 119 -3.46 7.87 6.79
N MET A 120 -3.04 7.44 5.60
CA MET A 120 -1.78 6.75 5.40
C MET A 120 -0.61 7.71 5.14
N GLU A 121 -0.86 8.98 4.95
CA GLU A 121 0.19 9.94 4.58
C GLU A 121 1.38 9.94 5.54
N PRO A 122 1.20 9.97 6.88
CA PRO A 122 2.35 9.91 7.78
C PRO A 122 3.16 8.63 7.62
N LEU A 123 2.49 7.52 7.38
CA LEU A 123 3.12 6.23 7.15
C LEU A 123 3.91 6.22 5.84
N LEU A 124 3.35 6.81 4.79
CA LEU A 124 4.00 6.89 3.50
C LEU A 124 5.25 7.78 3.55
N GLN A 125 5.21 8.87 4.30
CA GLN A 125 6.36 9.71 4.52
C GLN A 125 7.47 8.94 5.25
N GLN A 126 7.11 8.14 6.24
CA GLN A 126 8.05 7.29 6.95
C GLN A 126 8.69 6.27 6.03
N LEU A 127 7.89 5.60 5.17
CA LEU A 127 8.38 4.64 4.19
C LEU A 127 9.33 5.28 3.18
N GLU A 128 8.96 6.44 2.65
CA GLU A 128 9.77 7.17 1.70
C GLU A 128 11.15 7.48 2.29
N LYS A 129 11.17 7.88 3.56
CA LYS A 129 12.41 8.16 4.27
C LYS A 129 13.26 6.91 4.44
N ILE A 130 12.66 5.78 4.81
CA ILE A 130 13.37 4.51 4.96
C ILE A 130 13.98 4.10 3.62
N ILE A 131 13.21 4.16 2.55
CA ILE A 131 13.67 3.78 1.21
C ILE A 131 14.79 4.71 0.76
N GLY A 132 14.66 6.00 0.99
CA GLY A 132 15.67 6.99 0.60
C GLY A 132 16.99 6.83 1.34
N ASP A 133 16.97 6.24 2.54
CA ASP A 133 18.17 6.01 3.36
C ASP A 133 18.86 4.69 3.02
N LEU A 134 18.26 3.83 2.17
CA LEU A 134 18.89 2.57 1.78
C LEU A 134 20.08 2.81 0.85
N PRO A 135 21.19 2.07 1.06
CA PRO A 135 22.36 2.23 0.21
C PRO A 135 22.17 1.72 -1.21
#